data_f3f869de9ff26b0735e7f753b0f6e543
#
_entry.id   f3f869de9ff26b0735e7f753b0f6e543
#
_cell.length_a   1.000
_cell.length_b   1.000
_cell.length_c   1.000
_cell.angle_alpha   90.00
_cell.angle_beta   90.00
_cell.angle_gamma   90.00
#
_symmetry.space_group_name_H-M   'P 1'
#
loop_
_entity.id
_entity.type
_entity.pdbx_description
1 polymer ?
#
loop_
_entity_poly.entity_id
_entity_poly.type
_entity_poly.pdbx_seq_one_letter_code
_entity_poly.pdbx_strand_id
1 'polypeptide(L)'
;YIVKIGKEQVQGKSLLEAVKLMRGPVGTSIDLTVRRKNVKKPLEFKIVRKIIEVQSVSSEIIGDEKNLGYIRLKSFNENSDKQFLKSVKNFEKKSKIKGYVVDLRNNPGGLLTQAINITDFFLEDGEIVSTKGRKISETRKFFARKGDEVKGKPIVVLINNGSASASEIFAGALKDHKRAIILGENSYGKGSVQSIIPLTNGGGMRLTISKYYLPSGKSISEVGITPDILVEEDNEDFLINSEKDNQLNYAIKLFNS
;
A
#
# COMPACT_ATOMS: atom_id res chain seq x y z
N TYR A 1 -25.01 13.31 -2.78
CA TYR A 1 -25.63 12.08 -3.30
C TYR A 1 -25.87 12.22 -4.81
N ILE A 2 -25.51 11.18 -5.59
CA ILE A 2 -25.88 11.10 -7.01
C ILE A 2 -27.36 10.69 -7.05
N VAL A 3 -28.19 11.49 -7.71
CA VAL A 3 -29.66 11.25 -7.80
C VAL A 3 -30.08 10.85 -9.21
N LYS A 4 -29.28 11.18 -10.25
CA LYS A 4 -29.55 10.82 -11.64
C LYS A 4 -28.25 10.53 -12.38
N ILE A 5 -28.25 9.52 -13.24
CA ILE A 5 -27.13 9.09 -14.08
C ILE A 5 -27.63 9.05 -15.53
N GLY A 6 -27.16 9.99 -16.36
CA GLY A 6 -27.74 10.22 -17.68
C GLY A 6 -29.25 10.54 -17.58
N LYS A 7 -30.10 9.72 -18.18
CA LYS A 7 -31.57 9.84 -18.12
C LYS A 7 -32.20 9.06 -16.96
N GLU A 8 -31.44 8.21 -16.24
CA GLU A 8 -31.92 7.27 -15.24
C GLU A 8 -31.89 7.85 -13.82
N GLN A 9 -32.99 7.71 -13.07
CA GLN A 9 -33.01 7.98 -11.63
C GLN A 9 -32.26 6.88 -10.86
N VAL A 10 -31.52 7.28 -9.83
CA VAL A 10 -30.74 6.34 -8.98
C VAL A 10 -31.60 5.76 -7.85
N GLN A 11 -32.67 6.46 -7.48
CA GLN A 11 -33.58 6.01 -6.42
C GLN A 11 -34.15 4.61 -6.75
N GLY A 12 -34.07 3.70 -5.81
CA GLY A 12 -34.55 2.31 -5.98
C GLY A 12 -33.57 1.36 -6.68
N LYS A 13 -32.42 1.87 -7.17
CA LYS A 13 -31.39 1.03 -7.78
C LYS A 13 -30.38 0.57 -6.73
N SER A 14 -29.86 -0.64 -6.91
CA SER A 14 -28.72 -1.13 -6.14
C SER A 14 -27.43 -0.37 -6.52
N LEU A 15 -26.41 -0.41 -5.64
CA LEU A 15 -25.11 0.16 -5.92
C LEU A 15 -24.49 -0.43 -7.20
N LEU A 16 -24.67 -1.73 -7.44
CA LEU A 16 -24.12 -2.41 -8.61
C LEU A 16 -24.76 -1.90 -9.92
N GLU A 17 -26.06 -1.69 -9.93
CA GLU A 17 -26.80 -1.13 -11.07
C GLU A 17 -26.36 0.31 -11.35
N ALA A 18 -26.22 1.15 -10.30
CA ALA A 18 -25.70 2.50 -10.44
C ALA A 18 -24.27 2.52 -11.00
N VAL A 19 -23.40 1.63 -10.53
CA VAL A 19 -22.03 1.48 -11.04
C VAL A 19 -22.02 1.04 -12.51
N LYS A 20 -22.89 0.10 -12.92
CA LYS A 20 -23.02 -0.31 -14.32
C LYS A 20 -23.42 0.85 -15.24
N LEU A 21 -24.33 1.72 -14.80
CA LEU A 21 -24.74 2.91 -15.53
C LEU A 21 -23.60 3.96 -15.63
N MET A 22 -22.80 4.11 -14.56
CA MET A 22 -21.69 5.06 -14.54
C MET A 22 -20.52 4.61 -15.41
N ARG A 23 -20.23 3.32 -15.48
CA ARG A 23 -19.14 2.77 -16.29
C ARG A 23 -19.45 2.83 -17.78
N GLY A 24 -18.42 2.85 -18.61
CA GLY A 24 -18.52 2.83 -20.07
C GLY A 24 -17.15 3.01 -20.73
N PRO A 25 -17.07 3.02 -22.06
CA PRO A 25 -15.81 3.16 -22.80
C PRO A 25 -15.12 4.48 -22.47
N VAL A 26 -13.78 4.42 -22.40
CA VAL A 26 -12.92 5.60 -22.19
C VAL A 26 -13.18 6.64 -23.29
N GLY A 27 -13.21 7.92 -22.91
CA GLY A 27 -13.49 9.03 -23.82
C GLY A 27 -14.98 9.36 -23.99
N THR A 28 -15.90 8.46 -23.56
CA THR A 28 -17.35 8.77 -23.61
C THR A 28 -17.76 9.66 -22.44
N SER A 29 -18.79 10.49 -22.64
CA SER A 29 -19.33 11.38 -21.60
C SER A 29 -20.47 10.72 -20.85
N ILE A 30 -20.66 11.17 -19.61
CA ILE A 30 -21.82 10.85 -18.77
C ILE A 30 -22.27 12.08 -18.02
N ASP A 31 -23.59 12.29 -17.95
CA ASP A 31 -24.16 13.39 -17.18
C ASP A 31 -24.62 12.86 -15.82
N LEU A 32 -24.24 13.55 -14.75
CA LEU A 32 -24.60 13.21 -13.37
C LEU A 32 -25.35 14.37 -12.75
N THR A 33 -26.48 14.09 -12.10
CA THR A 33 -27.15 15.05 -11.23
C THR A 33 -26.90 14.71 -9.78
N VAL A 34 -26.38 15.66 -9.02
CA VAL A 34 -25.93 15.48 -7.63
C VAL A 34 -26.71 16.43 -6.70
N ARG A 35 -27.23 15.89 -5.60
CA ARG A 35 -27.73 16.67 -4.46
C ARG A 35 -26.63 16.79 -3.40
N ARG A 36 -26.37 18.02 -2.97
CA ARG A 36 -25.38 18.33 -1.93
C ARG A 36 -26.06 19.01 -0.74
N LYS A 37 -25.67 18.64 0.48
CA LYS A 37 -26.14 19.27 1.71
C LYS A 37 -25.87 20.77 1.62
N ASN A 38 -26.82 21.60 2.04
CA ASN A 38 -26.77 23.07 2.02
C ASN A 38 -26.80 23.71 0.61
N VAL A 39 -27.08 22.95 -0.45
CA VAL A 39 -27.28 23.52 -1.80
C VAL A 39 -28.73 23.27 -2.24
N LYS A 40 -29.48 24.34 -2.46
CA LYS A 40 -30.94 24.30 -2.77
C LYS A 40 -31.22 23.61 -4.11
N LYS A 41 -30.43 23.89 -5.14
CA LYS A 41 -30.61 23.31 -6.49
C LYS A 41 -29.70 22.09 -6.71
N PRO A 42 -30.19 21.06 -7.43
CA PRO A 42 -29.31 19.99 -7.88
C PRO A 42 -28.18 20.53 -8.76
N LEU A 43 -27.00 19.91 -8.64
CA LEU A 43 -25.83 20.24 -9.42
C LEU A 43 -25.71 19.24 -10.59
N GLU A 44 -25.44 19.76 -11.77
CA GLU A 44 -25.22 18.93 -12.96
C GLU A 44 -23.73 18.91 -13.33
N PHE A 45 -23.23 17.70 -13.61
CA PHE A 45 -21.85 17.47 -13.99
C PHE A 45 -21.79 16.62 -15.25
N LYS A 46 -21.07 17.10 -16.24
CA LYS A 46 -20.69 16.30 -17.41
C LYS A 46 -19.29 15.76 -17.21
N ILE A 47 -19.13 14.45 -17.10
CA ILE A 47 -17.86 13.79 -16.82
C ILE A 47 -17.46 12.96 -18.04
N VAL A 48 -16.21 13.13 -18.48
CA VAL A 48 -15.62 12.27 -19.52
C VAL A 48 -14.93 11.09 -18.84
N ARG A 49 -15.28 9.88 -19.22
CA ARG A 49 -14.69 8.65 -18.68
C ARG A 49 -13.23 8.54 -19.06
N LYS A 50 -12.40 8.26 -18.07
CA LYS A 50 -10.94 8.06 -18.22
C LYS A 50 -10.54 6.79 -17.48
N ILE A 51 -9.40 6.24 -17.85
CA ILE A 51 -8.68 5.32 -16.96
C ILE A 51 -8.19 6.15 -15.79
N ILE A 52 -8.64 5.79 -14.58
CA ILE A 52 -8.19 6.47 -13.35
C ILE A 52 -6.95 5.73 -12.88
N GLU A 53 -5.80 6.36 -13.00
CA GLU A 53 -4.59 5.87 -12.34
C GLU A 53 -4.72 6.12 -10.85
N VAL A 54 -4.90 5.06 -10.09
CA VAL A 54 -4.92 5.14 -8.63
C VAL A 54 -3.50 5.46 -8.16
N GLN A 55 -3.31 6.66 -7.61
CA GLN A 55 -2.05 7.02 -6.97
C GLN A 55 -1.93 6.28 -5.64
N SER A 56 -1.21 5.17 -5.65
CA SER A 56 -0.92 4.38 -4.47
C SER A 56 0.27 4.90 -3.66
N VAL A 57 1.10 5.74 -4.25
CA VAL A 57 2.30 6.32 -3.65
C VAL A 57 2.17 7.83 -3.57
N SER A 58 2.40 8.40 -2.38
CA SER A 58 2.67 9.82 -2.18
C SER A 58 4.06 9.99 -1.56
N SER A 59 4.75 11.07 -1.91
CA SER A 59 6.13 11.27 -1.47
C SER A 59 6.49 12.73 -1.31
N GLU A 60 7.28 13.04 -0.29
CA GLU A 60 7.79 14.37 0.01
C GLU A 60 9.11 14.31 0.75
N ILE A 61 9.82 15.44 0.82
CA ILE A 61 11.06 15.58 1.57
C ILE A 61 10.71 16.16 2.92
N ILE A 62 11.10 15.47 3.99
CA ILE A 62 10.81 15.83 5.38
C ILE A 62 12.10 16.01 6.20
N GLY A 63 11.92 16.28 7.50
CA GLY A 63 13.00 16.55 8.46
C GLY A 63 13.41 18.02 8.47
N ASP A 64 14.03 18.46 9.56
CA ASP A 64 14.42 19.87 9.80
C ASP A 64 15.35 20.40 8.71
N GLU A 65 16.28 19.57 8.25
CA GLU A 65 17.24 19.89 7.18
C GLU A 65 16.69 19.56 5.78
N LYS A 66 15.44 19.10 5.66
CA LYS A 66 14.83 18.62 4.40
C LYS A 66 15.71 17.60 3.66
N ASN A 67 16.20 16.62 4.39
CA ASN A 67 17.15 15.62 3.92
C ASN A 67 16.69 14.17 4.07
N LEU A 68 15.44 13.95 4.45
CA LEU A 68 14.81 12.62 4.54
C LEU A 68 13.74 12.45 3.47
N GLY A 69 13.78 11.33 2.75
CA GLY A 69 12.75 10.95 1.78
C GLY A 69 11.60 10.24 2.48
N TYR A 70 10.43 10.87 2.59
CA TYR A 70 9.21 10.22 3.06
C TYR A 70 8.42 9.67 1.87
N ILE A 71 8.10 8.38 1.91
CA ILE A 71 7.31 7.71 0.89
C ILE A 71 6.18 6.94 1.57
N ARG A 72 4.95 7.39 1.37
CA ARG A 72 3.76 6.69 1.83
C ARG A 72 3.22 5.80 0.72
N LEU A 73 3.15 4.52 0.98
CA LEU A 73 2.54 3.52 0.11
C LEU A 73 1.19 3.09 0.71
N LYS A 74 0.10 3.48 0.03
CA LYS A 74 -1.28 3.26 0.52
C LYS A 74 -1.82 1.89 0.16
N SER A 75 -1.32 1.28 -0.92
CA SER A 75 -1.70 -0.06 -1.38
C SER A 75 -0.69 -0.55 -2.42
N PHE A 76 -0.61 -1.87 -2.62
CA PHE A 76 0.26 -2.50 -3.62
C PHE A 76 -0.55 -2.80 -4.89
N ASN A 77 -0.71 -1.80 -5.77
CA ASN A 77 -1.42 -1.87 -7.04
C ASN A 77 -0.46 -2.09 -8.21
N GLU A 78 -0.95 -2.36 -9.42
CA GLU A 78 -0.16 -2.72 -10.62
C GLU A 78 0.98 -1.77 -10.98
N ASN A 79 0.92 -0.49 -10.59
CA ASN A 79 1.94 0.51 -10.90
C ASN A 79 2.64 1.07 -9.64
N SER A 80 2.50 0.42 -8.49
CA SER A 80 3.07 0.92 -7.22
C SER A 80 4.59 0.92 -7.25
N ASP A 81 5.21 -0.10 -7.83
CA ASP A 81 6.67 -0.22 -8.00
C ASP A 81 7.22 0.94 -8.84
N LYS A 82 6.60 1.25 -9.98
CA LYS A 82 7.01 2.36 -10.85
C LYS A 82 6.87 3.72 -10.17
N GLN A 83 5.75 3.94 -9.45
CA GLN A 83 5.50 5.17 -8.70
C GLN A 83 6.50 5.33 -7.56
N PHE A 84 6.79 4.24 -6.84
CA PHE A 84 7.75 4.20 -5.74
C PHE A 84 9.17 4.52 -6.25
N LEU A 85 9.63 3.81 -7.25
CA LEU A 85 10.96 4.02 -7.86
C LEU A 85 11.12 5.44 -8.43
N LYS A 86 10.07 5.99 -9.04
CA LYS A 86 10.05 7.39 -9.50
C LYS A 86 10.26 8.37 -8.35
N SER A 87 9.65 8.12 -7.17
CA SER A 87 9.83 8.94 -5.98
C SER A 87 11.28 8.90 -5.49
N VAL A 88 11.86 7.70 -5.35
CA VAL A 88 13.28 7.53 -4.97
C VAL A 88 14.19 8.27 -5.94
N LYS A 89 14.04 8.05 -7.25
CA LYS A 89 14.88 8.72 -8.27
C LYS A 89 14.74 10.25 -8.27
N ASN A 90 13.55 10.75 -7.98
CA ASN A 90 13.33 12.20 -7.85
C ASN A 90 14.05 12.78 -6.63
N PHE A 91 14.03 12.07 -5.51
CA PHE A 91 14.73 12.50 -4.29
C PHE A 91 16.25 12.51 -4.50
N GLU A 92 16.79 11.42 -5.07
CA GLU A 92 18.24 11.31 -5.35
C GLU A 92 18.75 12.40 -6.30
N LYS A 93 17.89 12.91 -7.19
CA LYS A 93 18.25 14.00 -8.11
C LYS A 93 18.18 15.40 -7.50
N LYS A 94 17.26 15.62 -6.56
CA LYS A 94 16.91 16.97 -6.09
C LYS A 94 17.55 17.35 -4.76
N SER A 95 17.95 16.37 -3.95
CA SER A 95 18.35 16.61 -2.56
C SER A 95 19.42 15.63 -2.11
N LYS A 96 20.24 16.06 -1.14
CA LYS A 96 21.17 15.16 -0.45
C LYS A 96 20.41 14.34 0.60
N ILE A 97 19.66 13.34 0.16
CA ILE A 97 18.91 12.46 1.06
C ILE A 97 19.88 11.64 1.92
N LYS A 98 19.70 11.69 3.24
CA LYS A 98 20.46 10.92 4.23
C LYS A 98 19.79 9.57 4.54
N GLY A 99 18.48 9.47 4.40
CA GLY A 99 17.71 8.25 4.69
C GLY A 99 16.28 8.33 4.24
N TYR A 100 15.53 7.24 4.44
CA TYR A 100 14.16 7.09 3.98
C TYR A 100 13.22 6.67 5.10
N VAL A 101 12.03 7.25 5.12
CA VAL A 101 10.89 6.78 5.90
C VAL A 101 9.86 6.22 4.92
N VAL A 102 9.56 4.93 5.02
CA VAL A 102 8.52 4.25 4.22
C VAL A 102 7.30 4.01 5.11
N ASP A 103 6.19 4.67 4.80
CA ASP A 103 4.96 4.59 5.60
C ASP A 103 3.96 3.61 4.99
N LEU A 104 3.72 2.52 5.70
CA LEU A 104 2.75 1.47 5.38
C LEU A 104 1.54 1.47 6.33
N ARG A 105 1.40 2.46 7.19
CA ARG A 105 0.25 2.51 8.12
C ARG A 105 -1.06 2.57 7.34
N ASN A 106 -2.04 1.77 7.78
CA ASN A 106 -3.32 1.60 7.12
C ASN A 106 -3.24 1.11 5.66
N ASN A 107 -2.15 0.41 5.29
CA ASN A 107 -2.01 -0.22 3.99
C ASN A 107 -2.42 -1.71 4.07
N PRO A 108 -3.58 -2.11 3.54
CA PRO A 108 -4.08 -3.49 3.66
C PRO A 108 -3.33 -4.49 2.76
N GLY A 109 -2.29 -4.01 2.05
CA GLY A 109 -1.51 -4.82 1.12
C GLY A 109 -1.95 -4.65 -0.33
N GLY A 110 -1.98 -5.75 -1.06
CA GLY A 110 -2.30 -5.80 -2.49
C GLY A 110 -1.57 -6.93 -3.22
N LEU A 111 -1.03 -6.63 -4.39
CA LEU A 111 -0.39 -7.62 -5.24
C LEU A 111 0.95 -8.10 -4.68
N LEU A 112 1.13 -9.43 -4.59
CA LEU A 112 2.39 -10.06 -4.19
C LEU A 112 3.57 -9.61 -5.06
N THR A 113 3.37 -9.54 -6.36
CA THR A 113 4.41 -9.10 -7.31
C THR A 113 4.91 -7.70 -7.02
N GLN A 114 4.03 -6.81 -6.58
CA GLN A 114 4.39 -5.45 -6.21
C GLN A 114 5.15 -5.39 -4.89
N ALA A 115 4.78 -6.22 -3.91
CA ALA A 115 5.55 -6.35 -2.66
C ALA A 115 6.98 -6.82 -2.96
N ILE A 116 7.13 -7.85 -3.80
CA ILE A 116 8.44 -8.38 -4.22
C ILE A 116 9.25 -7.29 -4.93
N ASN A 117 8.68 -6.62 -5.94
CA ASN A 117 9.38 -5.61 -6.73
C ASN A 117 9.83 -4.41 -5.88
N ILE A 118 8.98 -3.95 -4.94
CA ILE A 118 9.32 -2.79 -4.10
C ILE A 118 10.34 -3.19 -3.03
N THR A 119 10.26 -4.40 -2.47
CA THR A 119 11.25 -4.90 -1.51
C THR A 119 12.62 -5.08 -2.17
N ASP A 120 12.63 -5.55 -3.41
CA ASP A 120 13.82 -5.74 -4.25
C ASP A 120 14.65 -4.45 -4.40
N PHE A 121 14.01 -3.27 -4.40
CA PHE A 121 14.71 -1.97 -4.48
C PHE A 121 15.64 -1.66 -3.30
N PHE A 122 15.55 -2.41 -2.22
CA PHE A 122 16.29 -2.18 -0.99
C PHE A 122 17.28 -3.29 -0.64
N LEU A 123 17.33 -4.36 -1.41
CA LEU A 123 18.14 -5.54 -1.13
C LEU A 123 19.11 -5.80 -2.28
N GLU A 124 20.34 -6.21 -1.95
CA GLU A 124 21.33 -6.66 -2.93
C GLU A 124 21.15 -8.13 -3.32
N ASP A 125 20.63 -8.95 -2.40
CA ASP A 125 20.37 -10.37 -2.58
C ASP A 125 19.46 -10.92 -1.47
N GLY A 126 19.22 -12.23 -1.49
CA GLY A 126 18.51 -12.96 -0.46
C GLY A 126 17.03 -13.20 -0.77
N GLU A 127 16.42 -14.10 0.02
CA GLU A 127 15.00 -14.42 -0.10
C GLU A 127 14.15 -13.23 0.40
N ILE A 128 13.13 -12.84 -0.36
CA ILE A 128 12.15 -11.83 0.05
C ILE A 128 10.98 -12.48 0.77
N VAL A 129 10.42 -13.53 0.17
CA VAL A 129 9.26 -14.23 0.70
C VAL A 129 9.19 -15.62 0.08
N SER A 130 8.64 -16.58 0.82
CA SER A 130 8.21 -17.85 0.25
C SER A 130 6.73 -18.11 0.49
N THR A 131 6.13 -18.90 -0.41
CA THR A 131 4.76 -19.39 -0.27
C THR A 131 4.82 -20.90 -0.14
N LYS A 132 4.10 -21.47 0.84
CA LYS A 132 4.00 -22.92 1.02
C LYS A 132 2.54 -23.32 0.94
N GLY A 133 2.20 -24.14 -0.04
CA GLY A 133 0.90 -24.77 -0.19
C GLY A 133 0.76 -26.03 0.66
N ARG A 134 -0.30 -26.80 0.37
CA ARG A 134 -0.55 -28.08 1.06
C ARG A 134 0.51 -29.15 0.75
N LYS A 135 1.06 -29.13 -0.46
CA LYS A 135 2.12 -30.04 -0.91
C LYS A 135 3.46 -29.30 -0.95
N ILE A 136 4.55 -30.00 -0.64
CA ILE A 136 5.92 -29.44 -0.69
C ILE A 136 6.26 -28.92 -2.10
N SER A 137 5.78 -29.61 -3.15
CA SER A 137 5.94 -29.18 -4.56
C SER A 137 5.27 -27.84 -4.91
N GLU A 138 4.41 -27.33 -4.04
CA GLU A 138 3.73 -26.03 -4.20
C GLU A 138 4.49 -24.88 -3.52
N THR A 139 5.68 -25.17 -2.97
CA THR A 139 6.53 -24.13 -2.39
C THR A 139 7.16 -23.28 -3.48
N ARG A 140 7.01 -21.97 -3.36
CA ARG A 140 7.67 -20.99 -4.25
C ARG A 140 8.47 -20.03 -3.41
N LYS A 141 9.70 -19.73 -3.85
CA LYS A 141 10.59 -18.76 -3.22
C LYS A 141 10.84 -17.61 -4.16
N PHE A 142 10.87 -16.41 -3.62
CA PHE A 142 11.13 -15.18 -4.37
C PHE A 142 12.35 -14.50 -3.76
N PHE A 143 13.31 -14.15 -4.61
CA PHE A 143 14.61 -13.61 -4.22
C PHE A 143 14.79 -12.19 -4.77
N ALA A 144 15.57 -11.39 -4.05
CA ALA A 144 16.04 -10.11 -4.53
C ALA A 144 17.05 -10.29 -5.67
N ARG A 145 17.06 -9.31 -6.57
CA ARG A 145 18.06 -9.17 -7.63
C ARG A 145 19.06 -8.12 -7.19
N LYS A 146 20.27 -8.21 -7.69
CA LYS A 146 21.34 -7.27 -7.37
C LYS A 146 20.97 -5.82 -7.71
N GLY A 147 21.08 -4.93 -6.76
CA GLY A 147 20.92 -3.48 -6.92
C GLY A 147 20.04 -2.83 -5.85
N ASP A 148 20.66 -2.12 -4.90
CA ASP A 148 19.96 -1.28 -3.93
C ASP A 148 19.76 0.14 -4.49
N GLU A 149 18.53 0.52 -4.82
CA GLU A 149 18.18 1.83 -5.40
C GLU A 149 18.40 3.01 -4.43
N VAL A 150 18.52 2.73 -3.13
CA VAL A 150 18.79 3.74 -2.10
C VAL A 150 20.25 3.71 -1.59
N LYS A 151 21.09 2.83 -2.19
CA LYS A 151 22.54 2.80 -1.99
C LYS A 151 22.96 2.67 -0.52
N GLY A 152 22.37 1.72 0.19
CA GLY A 152 22.69 1.44 1.59
C GLY A 152 22.21 2.49 2.60
N LYS A 153 21.51 3.54 2.19
CA LYS A 153 21.01 4.57 3.11
C LYS A 153 20.07 3.97 4.16
N PRO A 154 20.08 4.48 5.39
CA PRO A 154 19.21 3.98 6.46
C PRO A 154 17.72 4.14 6.11
N ILE A 155 16.92 3.19 6.57
CA ILE A 155 15.48 3.12 6.31
C ILE A 155 14.74 2.88 7.62
N VAL A 156 13.67 3.62 7.83
CA VAL A 156 12.64 3.34 8.85
C VAL A 156 11.34 3.01 8.14
N VAL A 157 10.70 1.92 8.53
CA VAL A 157 9.39 1.52 8.01
C VAL A 157 8.35 1.69 9.10
N LEU A 158 7.31 2.50 8.83
CA LEU A 158 6.19 2.70 9.74
C LEU A 158 5.08 1.70 9.44
N ILE A 159 4.63 0.97 10.46
CA ILE A 159 3.52 0.02 10.40
C ILE A 159 2.53 0.24 11.53
N ASN A 160 1.30 -0.21 11.34
CA ASN A 160 0.28 -0.31 12.38
C ASN A 160 -0.66 -1.51 12.12
N ASN A 161 -1.68 -1.68 12.93
CA ASN A 161 -2.66 -2.76 12.79
C ASN A 161 -3.40 -2.77 11.43
N GLY A 162 -3.45 -1.63 10.72
CA GLY A 162 -3.97 -1.55 9.35
C GLY A 162 -3.00 -2.04 8.27
N SER A 163 -1.74 -2.34 8.61
CA SER A 163 -0.72 -2.88 7.70
C SER A 163 -0.89 -4.39 7.57
N ALA A 164 -1.18 -4.90 6.35
CA ALA A 164 -1.49 -6.31 6.15
C ALA A 164 -0.91 -6.89 4.85
N SER A 165 -0.76 -8.22 4.79
CA SER A 165 -0.43 -8.99 3.57
C SER A 165 0.86 -8.50 2.88
N ALA A 166 0.78 -7.87 1.70
CA ALA A 166 1.92 -7.32 0.96
C ALA A 166 2.77 -6.34 1.79
N SER A 167 2.14 -5.55 2.68
CA SER A 167 2.84 -4.65 3.62
C SER A 167 3.67 -5.44 4.62
N GLU A 168 3.17 -6.58 5.07
CA GLU A 168 3.86 -7.45 6.01
C GLU A 168 5.01 -8.21 5.35
N ILE A 169 4.87 -8.56 4.07
CA ILE A 169 5.96 -9.14 3.29
C ILE A 169 7.11 -8.13 3.18
N PHE A 170 6.80 -6.89 2.79
CA PHE A 170 7.78 -5.81 2.68
C PHE A 170 8.49 -5.54 4.01
N ALA A 171 7.72 -5.25 5.07
CA ALA A 171 8.29 -4.92 6.38
C ALA A 171 9.07 -6.09 6.99
N GLY A 172 8.51 -7.31 6.89
CA GLY A 172 9.13 -8.51 7.45
C GLY A 172 10.42 -8.91 6.74
N ALA A 173 10.46 -8.82 5.41
CA ALA A 173 11.68 -9.09 4.65
C ALA A 173 12.80 -8.11 5.01
N LEU A 174 12.52 -6.80 5.01
CA LEU A 174 13.52 -5.80 5.37
C LEU A 174 13.99 -5.92 6.83
N LYS A 175 13.09 -6.33 7.74
CA LYS A 175 13.44 -6.65 9.13
C LYS A 175 14.38 -7.84 9.23
N ASP A 176 14.03 -8.96 8.60
CA ASP A 176 14.84 -10.19 8.66
C ASP A 176 16.24 -9.99 8.07
N HIS A 177 16.34 -9.19 7.00
CA HIS A 177 17.63 -8.78 6.41
C HIS A 177 18.35 -7.69 7.21
N LYS A 178 17.78 -7.18 8.32
CA LYS A 178 18.31 -6.04 9.09
C LYS A 178 18.56 -4.80 8.22
N ARG A 179 17.76 -4.65 7.15
CA ARG A 179 17.90 -3.56 6.18
C ARG A 179 17.16 -2.31 6.62
N ALA A 180 16.10 -2.45 7.43
CA ALA A 180 15.31 -1.35 7.95
C ALA A 180 14.98 -1.56 9.42
N ILE A 181 14.76 -0.46 10.13
CA ILE A 181 14.12 -0.44 11.46
C ILE A 181 12.62 -0.37 11.24
N ILE A 182 11.87 -1.29 11.86
CA ILE A 182 10.42 -1.30 11.83
C ILE A 182 9.91 -0.57 13.07
N LEU A 183 9.07 0.45 12.88
CA LEU A 183 8.58 1.32 13.93
C LEU A 183 7.05 1.46 13.88
N GLY A 184 6.42 1.60 15.03
CA GLY A 184 4.98 1.80 15.18
C GLY A 184 4.32 0.68 15.97
N GLU A 185 3.25 0.09 15.47
CA GLU A 185 2.48 -0.94 16.15
C GLU A 185 2.52 -2.27 15.39
N ASN A 186 2.07 -3.35 16.06
CA ASN A 186 1.97 -4.66 15.41
C ASN A 186 1.08 -4.59 14.16
N SER A 187 1.52 -5.27 13.08
CA SER A 187 0.70 -5.41 11.90
C SER A 187 -0.43 -6.43 12.08
N TYR A 188 -1.29 -6.57 11.07
CA TYR A 188 -2.54 -7.34 11.15
C TYR A 188 -2.37 -8.86 11.28
N GLY A 189 -1.35 -9.46 10.64
CA GLY A 189 -1.17 -10.92 10.65
C GLY A 189 -1.88 -11.66 9.52
N LYS A 190 -2.00 -11.07 8.33
CA LYS A 190 -2.62 -11.71 7.16
C LYS A 190 -1.60 -12.50 6.33
N GLY A 191 -1.22 -13.68 6.80
CA GLY A 191 -0.24 -14.53 6.15
C GLY A 191 -0.81 -15.53 5.11
N SER A 192 -2.03 -15.35 4.61
CA SER A 192 -2.68 -16.27 3.67
C SER A 192 -2.66 -15.79 2.22
N VAL A 193 -2.33 -16.70 1.30
CA VAL A 193 -2.46 -16.51 -0.16
C VAL A 193 -3.83 -16.98 -0.60
N GLN A 194 -4.60 -16.11 -1.24
CA GLN A 194 -5.92 -16.43 -1.74
C GLN A 194 -5.95 -16.42 -3.26
N SER A 195 -6.58 -17.42 -3.86
CA SER A 195 -6.87 -17.47 -5.28
C SER A 195 -8.36 -17.28 -5.53
N ILE A 196 -8.70 -16.58 -6.60
CA ILE A 196 -10.07 -16.48 -7.10
C ILE A 196 -10.20 -17.48 -8.25
N ILE A 197 -11.03 -18.50 -8.06
CA ILE A 197 -11.29 -19.53 -9.05
C ILE A 197 -12.62 -19.18 -9.73
N PRO A 198 -12.63 -18.86 -11.03
CA PRO A 198 -13.88 -18.58 -11.74
C PRO A 198 -14.74 -19.84 -11.80
N LEU A 199 -16.04 -19.69 -11.60
CA LEU A 199 -17.03 -20.76 -11.69
C LEU A 199 -17.78 -20.65 -13.01
N THR A 200 -18.32 -21.79 -13.50
CA THR A 200 -19.03 -21.90 -14.78
C THR A 200 -20.31 -21.06 -14.86
N ASN A 201 -20.90 -20.72 -13.71
CA ASN A 201 -22.09 -19.87 -13.61
C ASN A 201 -21.79 -18.36 -13.60
N GLY A 202 -20.53 -17.94 -13.88
CA GLY A 202 -20.10 -16.54 -13.83
C GLY A 202 -19.78 -16.02 -12.44
N GLY A 203 -19.87 -16.86 -11.40
CA GLY A 203 -19.40 -16.56 -10.04
C GLY A 203 -17.91 -16.80 -9.89
N GLY A 204 -17.38 -16.56 -8.70
CA GLY A 204 -16.00 -16.85 -8.33
C GLY A 204 -15.89 -17.41 -6.91
N MET A 205 -15.07 -18.43 -6.72
CA MET A 205 -14.75 -18.99 -5.42
C MET A 205 -13.41 -18.42 -4.94
N ARG A 206 -13.38 -17.86 -3.73
CA ARG A 206 -12.17 -17.38 -3.08
C ARG A 206 -11.64 -18.47 -2.15
N LEU A 207 -10.47 -19.02 -2.46
CA LEU A 207 -9.88 -20.12 -1.72
C LEU A 207 -8.49 -19.75 -1.22
N THR A 208 -8.20 -20.05 0.05
CA THR A 208 -6.84 -20.00 0.58
C THR A 208 -6.06 -21.21 0.09
N ILE A 209 -4.98 -20.98 -0.64
CA ILE A 209 -4.19 -22.02 -1.30
C ILE A 209 -2.79 -22.19 -0.71
N SER A 210 -2.26 -21.17 -0.03
CA SER A 210 -0.91 -21.19 0.54
C SER A 210 -0.81 -20.19 1.71
N LYS A 211 0.30 -20.30 2.46
CA LYS A 211 0.69 -19.31 3.47
C LYS A 211 2.00 -18.64 3.07
N TYR A 212 2.17 -17.37 3.49
CA TYR A 212 3.41 -16.63 3.35
C TYR A 212 4.37 -16.93 4.50
N TYR A 213 5.65 -17.01 4.16
CA TYR A 213 6.75 -17.15 5.11
C TYR A 213 7.84 -16.14 4.80
N LEU A 214 8.36 -15.51 5.84
CA LEU A 214 9.47 -14.58 5.80
C LEU A 214 10.79 -15.29 5.51
N PRO A 215 11.88 -14.59 5.17
CA PRO A 215 13.22 -15.15 4.99
C PRO A 215 13.69 -16.00 6.19
N SER A 216 13.37 -15.59 7.42
CA SER A 216 13.62 -16.34 8.65
C SER A 216 12.85 -17.68 8.75
N GLY A 217 11.93 -17.94 7.83
CA GLY A 217 11.03 -19.10 7.89
C GLY A 217 9.81 -18.92 8.80
N LYS A 218 9.66 -17.77 9.46
CA LYS A 218 8.49 -17.45 10.29
C LYS A 218 7.26 -17.22 9.43
N SER A 219 6.11 -17.70 9.89
CA SER A 219 4.82 -17.42 9.25
C SER A 219 4.33 -16.03 9.67
N ILE A 220 3.76 -15.30 8.71
CA ILE A 220 3.07 -14.02 8.98
C ILE A 220 1.70 -14.24 9.62
N SER A 221 1.09 -15.44 9.41
CA SER A 221 -0.28 -15.74 9.83
C SER A 221 -0.47 -15.56 11.33
N GLU A 222 -1.47 -14.76 11.71
CA GLU A 222 -1.96 -14.56 13.08
C GLU A 222 -1.03 -13.76 14.01
N VAL A 223 0.26 -13.68 13.69
CA VAL A 223 1.26 -12.99 14.51
C VAL A 223 1.54 -11.58 13.99
N GLY A 224 1.53 -11.43 12.65
CA GLY A 224 1.93 -10.18 12.01
C GLY A 224 3.44 -9.90 12.13
N ILE A 225 3.79 -8.64 11.88
CA ILE A 225 5.14 -8.11 12.06
C ILE A 225 5.15 -7.27 13.33
N THR A 226 5.93 -7.70 14.31
CA THR A 226 6.20 -6.92 15.52
C THR A 226 7.23 -5.84 15.17
N PRO A 227 7.02 -4.57 15.51
CA PRO A 227 8.01 -3.52 15.29
C PRO A 227 9.28 -3.75 16.12
N ASP A 228 10.40 -3.19 15.69
CA ASP A 228 11.63 -3.13 16.48
C ASP A 228 11.53 -2.07 17.57
N ILE A 229 10.79 -1.00 17.27
CA ILE A 229 10.50 0.09 18.20
C ILE A 229 8.99 0.28 18.26
N LEU A 230 8.40 -0.10 19.38
CA LEU A 230 6.96 0.11 19.64
C LEU A 230 6.72 1.60 19.94
N VAL A 231 5.88 2.21 19.14
CA VAL A 231 5.37 3.57 19.35
C VAL A 231 3.90 3.57 19.03
N GLU A 232 3.06 3.70 20.06
CA GLU A 232 1.61 3.77 19.93
C GLU A 232 1.17 5.16 19.43
N GLU A 233 0.04 5.24 18.75
CA GLU A 233 -0.61 6.52 18.43
C GLU A 233 -1.08 7.18 19.74
N ASP A 234 -0.63 8.40 20.01
CA ASP A 234 -0.83 9.05 21.34
C ASP A 234 -1.96 10.08 21.38
N ASN A 235 -2.67 10.32 20.28
CA ASN A 235 -3.68 11.36 20.14
C ASN A 235 -4.99 10.89 19.49
N GLU A 236 -6.14 11.29 20.06
CA GLU A 236 -7.45 11.14 19.41
C GLU A 236 -7.55 11.90 18.08
N ASP A 237 -6.80 13.01 17.94
CA ASP A 237 -6.69 13.84 16.72
C ASP A 237 -5.53 13.41 15.83
N PHE A 238 -5.03 12.18 15.94
CA PHE A 238 -3.93 11.66 15.15
C PHE A 238 -4.24 11.72 13.64
N LEU A 239 -3.37 12.35 12.91
CA LEU A 239 -3.41 12.39 11.45
C LEU A 239 -2.05 12.02 10.92
N ILE A 240 -2.00 10.96 10.12
CA ILE A 240 -0.78 10.52 9.45
C ILE A 240 -0.16 11.67 8.66
N ASN A 241 1.13 11.87 8.87
CA ASN A 241 1.94 12.91 8.23
C ASN A 241 1.48 14.34 8.56
N SER A 242 1.12 14.58 9.80
CA SER A 242 0.84 15.90 10.37
C SER A 242 1.85 16.22 11.46
N GLU A 243 1.83 17.45 11.98
CA GLU A 243 2.65 17.85 13.14
C GLU A 243 2.36 17.01 14.40
N LYS A 244 1.15 16.45 14.49
CA LYS A 244 0.71 15.58 15.60
C LYS A 244 1.07 14.10 15.37
N ASP A 245 1.75 13.74 14.30
CA ASP A 245 2.18 12.37 14.00
C ASP A 245 3.40 12.00 14.83
N ASN A 246 3.17 11.53 16.08
CA ASN A 246 4.22 11.15 17.02
C ASN A 246 5.12 10.01 16.48
N GLN A 247 4.57 9.06 15.73
CA GLN A 247 5.33 7.96 15.14
C GLN A 247 6.29 8.46 14.05
N LEU A 248 5.83 9.35 13.17
CA LEU A 248 6.67 9.98 12.16
C LEU A 248 7.75 10.88 12.79
N ASN A 249 7.36 11.67 13.80
CA ASN A 249 8.28 12.52 14.53
C ASN A 249 9.37 11.70 15.23
N TYR A 250 9.02 10.52 15.77
CA TYR A 250 9.99 9.60 16.35
C TYR A 250 10.93 9.05 15.27
N ALA A 251 10.39 8.63 14.13
CA ALA A 251 11.20 8.15 13.00
C ALA A 251 12.22 9.22 12.53
N ILE A 252 11.81 10.49 12.43
CA ILE A 252 12.72 11.61 12.06
C ILE A 252 13.84 11.75 13.08
N LYS A 253 13.55 11.65 14.38
CA LYS A 253 14.57 11.75 15.45
C LYS A 253 15.64 10.68 15.37
N LEU A 254 15.29 9.45 14.92
CA LEU A 254 16.27 8.37 14.75
C LEU A 254 17.35 8.67 13.69
N PHE A 255 17.10 9.55 12.73
CA PHE A 255 18.10 9.95 11.74
C PHE A 255 19.00 11.10 12.23
N ASN A 256 18.66 11.72 13.36
CA ASN A 256 19.42 12.82 13.95
C ASN A 256 20.26 12.36 15.16
N SER A 257 20.11 11.09 15.60
CA SER A 257 20.90 10.44 16.64
C SER A 257 22.10 9.71 16.02
#